data_c1dccdfd70abd4a7c5d2c81a8a5efe2e
#
_entry.id   c1dccdfd70abd4a7c5d2c81a8a5efe2e
#
_cell.length_a   1.000
_cell.length_b   1.000
_cell.length_c   1.000
_cell.angle_alpha   90.00
_cell.angle_beta   90.00
_cell.angle_gamma   90.00
#
_symmetry.space_group_name_H-M   'P 1'
#
loop_
_entity.id
_entity.type
_entity.pdbx_description
1 polymer ?
#
loop_
_entity_poly.entity_id
_entity_poly.type
_entity_poly.pdbx_seq_one_letter_code
_entity_poly.pdbx_strand_id
1 'polypeptide(L)'
;MQCRLLGCAVEAWNEAGQPVHGEVGELVCSQPIPSMPLYFWNDQNNARYLASYFEMYPAGHGRKPGGGDADATYGGVWRHGDWLRIGAAEQGQNGGEGCVIFGRSDATINRHGLRMGTSELYSAVEALPEVIDSMVVDLEYLGRESYMPLFVVLRAGLTLDAALKSTLNNAIKTALSPRFIPNEIFQVAEIPRTLSGKKQELPIKKLMLGQPLEKVVNKDAMANPACLDWYVDLAKRHLAKSA
;
A
#
# COMPACT_ATOMS: atom_id res chain seq x y z
N MET A 1 13.23 0.43 -8.62
CA MET A 1 14.46 -0.04 -7.95
C MET A 1 15.02 -1.15 -8.81
N GLN A 2 16.30 -1.20 -9.05
CA GLN A 2 16.89 -2.15 -10.01
C GLN A 2 17.63 -3.31 -9.32
N CYS A 3 18.09 -3.10 -8.10
CA CYS A 3 18.81 -4.12 -7.31
C CYS A 3 18.71 -3.81 -5.82
N ARG A 4 19.09 -4.78 -5.00
CA ARG A 4 19.23 -4.61 -3.54
C ARG A 4 20.45 -3.73 -3.23
N LEU A 5 20.32 -2.87 -2.22
CA LEU A 5 21.43 -2.08 -1.74
C LEU A 5 22.43 -2.99 -1.01
N LEU A 6 23.72 -2.79 -1.26
CA LEU A 6 24.78 -3.47 -0.51
C LEU A 6 24.69 -3.14 0.97
N GLY A 7 24.85 -4.16 1.81
CA GLY A 7 24.73 -4.02 3.28
C GLY A 7 23.30 -4.02 3.82
N CYS A 8 22.30 -4.16 2.95
CA CYS A 8 20.89 -4.32 3.34
C CYS A 8 20.42 -5.74 3.05
N ALA A 9 20.06 -6.50 4.08
CA ALA A 9 19.50 -7.83 3.93
C ALA A 9 18.00 -7.76 3.58
N VAL A 10 17.72 -7.22 2.39
CA VAL A 10 16.34 -7.12 1.85
C VAL A 10 15.95 -8.44 1.23
N GLU A 11 14.79 -8.95 1.61
CA GLU A 11 14.20 -10.19 1.10
C GLU A 11 12.73 -9.97 0.75
N ALA A 12 12.19 -10.83 -0.13
CA ALA A 12 10.76 -10.96 -0.38
C ALA A 12 10.28 -12.20 0.36
N TRP A 13 9.29 -12.05 1.26
CA TRP A 13 8.78 -13.16 2.06
C TRP A 13 7.33 -13.48 1.72
N ASN A 14 7.00 -14.78 1.70
CA ASN A 14 5.62 -15.24 1.58
C ASN A 14 4.86 -15.08 2.92
N GLU A 15 3.58 -15.43 2.93
CA GLU A 15 2.73 -15.36 4.14
C GLU A 15 3.19 -16.28 5.28
N ALA A 16 3.95 -17.31 4.97
CA ALA A 16 4.53 -18.21 5.97
C ALA A 16 5.85 -17.70 6.56
N GLY A 17 6.29 -16.48 6.19
CA GLY A 17 7.54 -15.89 6.67
C GLY A 17 8.79 -16.53 6.07
N GLN A 18 8.70 -17.09 4.86
CA GLN A 18 9.81 -17.71 4.16
C GLN A 18 10.24 -16.87 2.95
N PRO A 19 11.55 -16.76 2.68
CA PRO A 19 12.05 -16.02 1.52
C PRO A 19 11.62 -16.71 0.21
N VAL A 20 11.23 -15.88 -0.77
CA VAL A 20 10.84 -16.30 -2.11
C VAL A 20 11.64 -15.56 -3.17
N HIS A 21 11.92 -16.23 -4.29
CA HIS A 21 12.58 -15.68 -5.48
C HIS A 21 11.73 -15.94 -6.72
N GLY A 22 11.69 -14.95 -7.62
CA GLY A 22 10.84 -15.02 -8.81
C GLY A 22 9.36 -14.75 -8.56
N GLU A 23 8.94 -14.74 -7.31
CA GLU A 23 7.58 -14.49 -6.85
C GLU A 23 7.48 -13.17 -6.09
N VAL A 24 6.27 -12.62 -6.00
CA VAL A 24 5.98 -11.42 -5.21
C VAL A 24 5.79 -11.80 -3.76
N GLY A 25 6.54 -11.15 -2.87
CA GLY A 25 6.42 -11.30 -1.41
C GLY A 25 6.46 -9.97 -0.68
N GLU A 26 6.22 -10.00 0.62
CA GLU A 26 6.38 -8.84 1.49
C GLU A 26 7.86 -8.44 1.56
N LEU A 27 8.16 -7.16 1.33
CA LEU A 27 9.51 -6.63 1.50
C LEU A 27 9.84 -6.59 2.99
N VAL A 28 10.89 -7.32 3.36
CA VAL A 28 11.42 -7.33 4.72
C VAL A 28 12.90 -7.00 4.73
N CYS A 29 13.35 -6.45 5.86
CA CYS A 29 14.79 -6.37 6.20
C CYS A 29 15.06 -7.40 7.28
N SER A 30 15.71 -8.50 6.90
CA SER A 30 15.96 -9.65 7.79
C SER A 30 17.14 -9.45 8.73
N GLN A 31 17.89 -8.33 8.58
CA GLN A 31 18.99 -7.92 9.45
C GLN A 31 18.85 -6.46 9.83
N PRO A 32 19.35 -6.04 11.00
CA PRO A 32 19.43 -4.63 11.37
C PRO A 32 20.24 -3.82 10.37
N ILE A 33 19.76 -2.61 10.06
CA ILE A 33 20.46 -1.64 9.21
C ILE A 33 20.63 -0.30 9.94
N PRO A 34 21.68 0.47 9.66
CA PRO A 34 21.94 1.74 10.36
C PRO A 34 20.85 2.80 10.24
N SER A 35 20.08 2.78 9.16
CA SER A 35 18.96 3.70 8.92
C SER A 35 17.64 3.30 9.59
N MET A 36 17.61 2.15 10.29
CA MET A 36 16.42 1.70 11.00
C MET A 36 16.15 2.61 12.21
N PRO A 37 14.92 3.12 12.39
CA PRO A 37 14.60 3.90 13.57
C PRO A 37 14.69 3.05 14.83
N LEU A 38 15.17 3.66 15.94
CA LEU A 38 15.29 2.98 17.22
C LEU A 38 13.99 3.00 18.01
N TYR A 39 13.21 4.06 17.87
CA TYR A 39 11.90 4.29 18.52
C TYR A 39 11.19 5.45 17.83
N PHE A 40 9.90 5.62 18.17
CA PHE A 40 9.15 6.81 17.77
C PHE A 40 9.04 7.81 18.93
N TRP A 41 9.07 9.09 18.63
CA TRP A 41 8.88 10.13 19.63
C TRP A 41 7.50 10.02 20.30
N ASN A 42 7.47 10.13 21.64
CA ASN A 42 6.25 9.98 22.46
C ASN A 42 5.49 8.65 22.23
N ASP A 43 6.19 7.58 21.94
CA ASP A 43 5.61 6.25 21.79
C ASP A 43 5.82 5.43 23.07
N GLN A 44 4.78 5.39 23.92
CA GLN A 44 4.83 4.65 25.17
C GLN A 44 5.04 3.16 24.91
N ASN A 45 6.05 2.58 25.55
CA ASN A 45 6.44 1.17 25.41
C ASN A 45 6.72 0.74 23.95
N ASN A 46 7.06 1.68 23.08
CA ASN A 46 7.28 1.44 21.65
C ASN A 46 6.07 0.76 20.94
N ALA A 47 4.86 0.97 21.45
CA ALA A 47 3.67 0.27 20.94
C ALA A 47 3.41 0.53 19.45
N ARG A 48 3.50 1.81 19.02
CA ARG A 48 3.32 2.18 17.60
C ARG A 48 4.49 1.71 16.74
N TYR A 49 5.71 1.78 17.27
CA TYR A 49 6.91 1.31 16.59
C TYR A 49 6.85 -0.19 16.31
N LEU A 50 6.53 -0.98 17.32
CA LEU A 50 6.39 -2.44 17.19
C LEU A 50 5.24 -2.82 16.26
N ALA A 51 4.07 -2.19 16.41
CA ALA A 51 2.94 -2.43 15.52
C ALA A 51 3.23 -2.05 14.06
N SER A 52 4.00 -0.97 13.82
CA SER A 52 4.30 -0.53 12.46
C SER A 52 5.25 -1.45 11.71
N TYR A 53 6.20 -2.06 12.41
CA TYR A 53 7.31 -2.76 11.75
C TYR A 53 7.43 -4.24 12.06
N PHE A 54 6.97 -4.69 13.25
CA PHE A 54 7.24 -6.03 13.75
C PHE A 54 5.99 -6.86 14.09
N GLU A 55 4.79 -6.29 13.93
CA GLU A 55 3.54 -7.00 14.24
C GLU A 55 3.36 -8.28 13.39
N MET A 56 3.74 -8.21 12.10
CA MET A 56 3.60 -9.35 11.19
C MET A 56 4.65 -10.45 11.44
N TYR A 57 5.86 -10.04 11.81
CA TYR A 57 6.99 -10.94 12.07
C TYR A 57 7.63 -10.60 13.42
N PRO A 58 6.94 -10.90 14.54
CA PRO A 58 7.45 -10.58 15.88
C PRO A 58 8.69 -11.42 16.24
N ALA A 59 9.28 -11.13 17.41
CA ALA A 59 10.41 -11.88 17.93
C ALA A 59 10.12 -13.38 17.95
N GLY A 60 11.04 -14.17 17.44
CA GLY A 60 10.88 -15.62 17.25
C GLY A 60 10.30 -16.02 15.88
N HIS A 61 9.83 -15.06 15.06
CA HIS A 61 9.52 -15.31 13.65
C HIS A 61 10.75 -15.01 12.79
N GLY A 62 10.97 -15.84 11.81
CA GLY A 62 11.98 -15.63 10.78
C GLY A 62 13.22 -16.49 10.92
N ARG A 63 13.97 -16.55 9.81
CA ARG A 63 15.17 -17.35 9.66
C ARG A 63 16.36 -16.68 10.38
N LYS A 64 17.12 -17.46 11.16
CA LYS A 64 18.42 -17.01 11.65
C LYS A 64 19.33 -16.58 10.49
N PRO A 65 20.10 -15.50 10.66
CA PRO A 65 21.25 -15.24 9.81
C PRO A 65 22.23 -16.42 9.92
N GLY A 66 22.51 -17.08 8.78
CA GLY A 66 23.45 -18.18 8.75
C GLY A 66 22.88 -19.59 8.80
N GLY A 67 21.55 -19.77 8.80
CA GLY A 67 20.92 -21.09 8.56
C GLY A 67 20.83 -22.04 9.75
N GLY A 68 20.97 -21.56 10.97
CA GLY A 68 20.75 -22.37 12.19
C GLY A 68 19.32 -22.26 12.73
N ASP A 69 18.90 -23.25 13.55
CA ASP A 69 17.55 -23.31 14.12
C ASP A 69 17.12 -22.04 14.86
N ALA A 70 15.82 -21.75 14.75
CA ALA A 70 15.16 -20.57 15.27
C ALA A 70 15.21 -20.51 16.81
N ASP A 71 16.32 -20.10 17.39
CA ASP A 71 16.41 -19.77 18.81
C ASP A 71 16.23 -18.27 19.03
N ALA A 72 15.42 -17.96 19.90
CA ALA A 72 14.57 -16.87 20.30
C ALA A 72 15.22 -15.49 20.56
N THR A 73 16.29 -15.08 19.94
CA THR A 73 17.00 -13.84 20.32
C THR A 73 16.99 -12.71 19.29
N TYR A 74 16.30 -12.87 18.16
CA TYR A 74 16.10 -11.75 17.24
C TYR A 74 14.79 -11.04 17.57
N GLY A 75 14.87 -9.72 17.70
CA GLY A 75 13.76 -8.84 18.06
C GLY A 75 12.71 -8.64 16.98
N GLY A 76 12.42 -9.66 16.17
CA GLY A 76 11.51 -9.61 15.04
C GLY A 76 12.19 -9.23 13.72
N VAL A 77 11.44 -9.32 12.61
CA VAL A 77 11.90 -8.95 11.27
C VAL A 77 11.17 -7.71 10.82
N TRP A 78 11.91 -6.71 10.37
CA TRP A 78 11.36 -5.44 9.94
C TRP A 78 10.57 -5.62 8.64
N ARG A 79 9.26 -5.50 8.72
CA ARG A 79 8.36 -5.37 7.59
C ARG A 79 8.39 -3.94 7.05
N HIS A 80 8.67 -3.76 5.75
CA HIS A 80 8.67 -2.45 5.13
C HIS A 80 7.28 -1.99 4.70
N GLY A 81 6.39 -2.94 4.39
CA GLY A 81 5.03 -2.66 3.94
C GLY A 81 4.93 -2.40 2.44
N ASP A 82 5.77 -3.05 1.65
CA ASP A 82 5.76 -3.02 0.19
C ASP A 82 5.82 -4.44 -0.39
N TRP A 83 5.21 -4.61 -1.56
CA TRP A 83 5.35 -5.82 -2.36
C TRP A 83 6.64 -5.76 -3.18
N LEU A 84 7.46 -6.79 -3.04
CA LEU A 84 8.75 -6.94 -3.72
C LEU A 84 8.80 -8.27 -4.48
N ARG A 85 9.33 -8.23 -5.70
CA ARG A 85 9.83 -9.42 -6.38
C ARG A 85 11.33 -9.28 -6.59
N ILE A 86 12.08 -10.27 -6.14
CA ILE A 86 13.50 -10.43 -6.45
C ILE A 86 13.57 -11.45 -7.57
N GLY A 87 14.16 -11.08 -8.70
CA GLY A 87 14.32 -11.98 -9.85
C GLY A 87 15.17 -13.19 -9.49
N ALA A 88 14.88 -14.34 -10.09
CA ALA A 88 15.81 -15.48 -10.03
C ALA A 88 17.10 -15.10 -10.76
N ALA A 89 18.25 -15.41 -10.16
CA ALA A 89 19.54 -15.27 -10.85
C ALA A 89 19.51 -16.17 -12.08
N GLU A 90 19.56 -15.60 -13.28
CA GLU A 90 19.74 -16.40 -14.50
C GLU A 90 21.13 -17.03 -14.45
N GLN A 91 21.17 -18.36 -14.61
CA GLN A 91 22.45 -19.09 -14.61
C GLN A 91 23.36 -18.54 -15.73
N GLY A 92 24.47 -17.97 -15.34
CA GLY A 92 25.53 -17.50 -16.27
C GLY A 92 25.58 -15.98 -16.51
N GLN A 93 24.73 -15.16 -15.90
CA GLN A 93 24.87 -13.71 -15.92
C GLN A 93 25.55 -13.22 -14.64
N ASN A 94 26.66 -12.49 -14.78
CA ASN A 94 27.33 -11.77 -13.67
C ASN A 94 26.53 -10.54 -13.19
N GLY A 95 25.22 -10.48 -13.47
CA GLY A 95 24.33 -9.42 -13.07
C GLY A 95 23.62 -9.78 -11.78
N GLY A 96 23.62 -8.88 -10.80
CA GLY A 96 22.86 -9.07 -9.57
C GLY A 96 21.36 -9.24 -9.83
N GLU A 97 20.68 -9.91 -8.92
CA GLU A 97 19.24 -10.13 -8.98
C GLU A 97 18.48 -8.81 -9.08
N GLY A 98 17.70 -8.63 -10.14
CA GLY A 98 16.84 -7.46 -10.31
C GLY A 98 15.71 -7.43 -9.28
N CYS A 99 15.32 -6.22 -8.86
CA CYS A 99 14.24 -6.03 -7.90
C CYS A 99 13.14 -5.15 -8.50
N VAL A 100 11.89 -5.56 -8.31
CA VAL A 100 10.69 -4.80 -8.71
C VAL A 100 9.81 -4.59 -7.49
N ILE A 101 9.46 -3.33 -7.20
CA ILE A 101 8.48 -2.96 -6.19
C ILE A 101 7.13 -2.77 -6.88
N PHE A 102 6.08 -3.43 -6.38
CA PHE A 102 4.71 -3.41 -6.91
C PHE A 102 3.79 -2.43 -6.17
N GLY A 103 4.30 -1.71 -5.20
CA GLY A 103 3.55 -0.78 -4.37
C GLY A 103 3.39 -1.26 -2.93
N ARG A 104 2.54 -0.58 -2.18
CA ARG A 104 2.32 -0.85 -0.75
C ARG A 104 1.58 -2.16 -0.53
N SER A 105 2.05 -2.98 0.41
CA SER A 105 1.38 -4.21 0.81
C SER A 105 0.21 -3.96 1.77
N ASP A 106 0.29 -2.87 2.55
CA ASP A 106 -0.78 -2.42 3.45
C ASP A 106 -1.91 -1.66 2.75
N ALA A 107 -1.67 -1.18 1.52
CA ALA A 107 -2.65 -0.55 0.64
C ALA A 107 -3.04 -1.45 -0.56
N THR A 108 -2.76 -2.75 -0.48
CA THR A 108 -3.06 -3.71 -1.53
C THR A 108 -4.56 -3.80 -1.80
N ILE A 109 -4.90 -3.87 -3.08
CA ILE A 109 -6.24 -4.23 -3.54
C ILE A 109 -6.32 -5.75 -3.58
N ASN A 110 -7.29 -6.31 -2.85
CA ASN A 110 -7.54 -7.75 -2.81
C ASN A 110 -8.97 -8.03 -3.27
N ARG A 111 -9.14 -8.29 -4.57
CA ARG A 111 -10.47 -8.54 -5.14
C ARG A 111 -10.56 -9.92 -5.77
N HIS A 112 -11.58 -10.68 -5.36
CA HIS A 112 -11.85 -12.03 -5.88
C HIS A 112 -10.61 -12.96 -5.83
N GLY A 113 -9.80 -12.85 -4.76
CA GLY A 113 -8.57 -13.62 -4.58
C GLY A 113 -7.37 -13.16 -5.41
N LEU A 114 -7.50 -12.08 -6.19
CA LEU A 114 -6.38 -11.44 -6.89
C LEU A 114 -5.86 -10.26 -6.07
N ARG A 115 -4.55 -10.24 -5.85
CA ARG A 115 -3.83 -9.14 -5.19
C ARG A 115 -3.15 -8.27 -6.23
N MET A 116 -3.26 -6.96 -6.08
CA MET A 116 -2.65 -5.97 -6.96
C MET A 116 -2.19 -4.76 -6.15
N GLY A 117 -1.02 -4.20 -6.49
CA GLY A 117 -0.58 -2.93 -5.94
C GLY A 117 -1.39 -1.76 -6.49
N THR A 118 -1.65 -0.76 -5.65
CA THR A 118 -2.40 0.45 -6.09
C THR A 118 -1.70 1.20 -7.24
N SER A 119 -0.37 1.12 -7.32
CA SER A 119 0.42 1.76 -8.37
C SER A 119 0.09 1.29 -9.78
N GLU A 120 -0.31 0.03 -9.96
CA GLU A 120 -0.71 -0.50 -11.27
C GLU A 120 -2.02 0.14 -11.73
N LEU A 121 -2.98 0.31 -10.81
CA LEU A 121 -4.24 0.99 -11.10
C LEU A 121 -4.00 2.47 -11.43
N TYR A 122 -3.13 3.15 -10.66
CA TYR A 122 -2.77 4.54 -10.96
C TYR A 122 -2.14 4.68 -12.34
N SER A 123 -1.24 3.79 -12.71
CA SER A 123 -0.62 3.82 -14.05
C SER A 123 -1.65 3.71 -15.16
N ALA A 124 -2.70 2.89 -15.00
CA ALA A 124 -3.77 2.75 -15.99
C ALA A 124 -4.68 4.00 -16.05
N VAL A 125 -4.99 4.60 -14.91
CA VAL A 125 -5.92 5.74 -14.80
C VAL A 125 -5.24 7.05 -15.16
N GLU A 126 -4.03 7.30 -14.64
CA GLU A 126 -3.27 8.54 -14.84
C GLU A 126 -2.60 8.61 -16.21
N ALA A 127 -2.63 7.53 -17.02
CA ALA A 127 -2.28 7.58 -18.43
C ALA A 127 -3.33 8.32 -19.28
N LEU A 128 -4.55 8.49 -18.76
CA LEU A 128 -5.59 9.24 -19.45
C LEU A 128 -5.33 10.75 -19.36
N PRO A 129 -5.40 11.49 -20.50
CA PRO A 129 -5.08 12.92 -20.51
C PRO A 129 -6.02 13.78 -19.66
N GLU A 130 -7.21 13.28 -19.34
CA GLU A 130 -8.21 13.96 -18.51
C GLU A 130 -7.87 13.93 -17.03
N VAL A 131 -7.03 12.99 -16.57
CA VAL A 131 -6.73 12.75 -15.17
C VAL A 131 -5.40 13.39 -14.79
N ILE A 132 -5.39 14.11 -13.67
CA ILE A 132 -4.16 14.70 -13.09
C ILE A 132 -3.60 13.79 -12.01
N ASP A 133 -4.47 13.24 -11.16
CA ASP A 133 -4.10 12.44 -9.99
C ASP A 133 -5.24 11.48 -9.65
N SER A 134 -4.92 10.38 -8.99
CA SER A 134 -5.91 9.40 -8.58
C SER A 134 -5.55 8.75 -7.24
N MET A 135 -6.53 8.21 -6.54
CA MET A 135 -6.32 7.39 -5.35
C MET A 135 -7.41 6.33 -5.26
N VAL A 136 -7.03 5.11 -4.96
CA VAL A 136 -7.96 4.01 -4.70
C VAL A 136 -7.78 3.49 -3.30
N VAL A 137 -8.86 3.07 -2.66
CA VAL A 137 -8.83 2.31 -1.41
C VAL A 137 -9.71 1.08 -1.58
N ASP A 138 -9.29 -0.04 -1.03
CA ASP A 138 -10.08 -1.27 -1.03
C ASP A 138 -10.54 -1.56 0.40
N LEU A 139 -11.85 -1.46 0.63
CA LEU A 139 -12.49 -1.72 1.92
C LEU A 139 -12.89 -3.19 1.96
N GLU A 140 -12.05 -3.99 2.58
CA GLU A 140 -12.33 -5.40 2.82
C GLU A 140 -13.25 -5.56 4.03
N TYR A 141 -14.30 -6.36 3.87
CA TYR A 141 -15.26 -6.65 4.91
C TYR A 141 -15.34 -8.16 5.16
N LEU A 142 -15.48 -8.57 6.41
CA LEU A 142 -15.78 -9.94 6.75
C LEU A 142 -17.21 -10.30 6.33
N GLY A 143 -17.35 -11.34 5.49
CA GLY A 143 -18.66 -11.88 5.10
C GLY A 143 -19.45 -11.13 4.03
N ARG A 144 -18.87 -10.08 3.41
CA ARG A 144 -19.47 -9.39 2.27
C ARG A 144 -18.40 -8.98 1.25
N GLU A 145 -18.83 -8.63 0.04
CA GLU A 145 -17.92 -8.15 -1.00
C GLU A 145 -17.19 -6.86 -0.58
N SER A 146 -15.94 -6.72 -1.03
CA SER A 146 -15.16 -5.50 -0.83
C SER A 146 -15.79 -4.33 -1.60
N TYR A 147 -15.65 -3.13 -1.03
CA TYR A 147 -16.04 -1.90 -1.70
C TYR A 147 -14.79 -1.09 -2.03
N MET A 148 -14.58 -0.83 -3.31
CA MET A 148 -13.39 -0.17 -3.82
C MET A 148 -13.76 1.13 -4.55
N PRO A 149 -13.80 2.29 -3.86
CA PRO A 149 -13.92 3.59 -4.50
C PRO A 149 -12.61 4.05 -5.12
N LEU A 150 -12.72 4.67 -6.29
CA LEU A 150 -11.64 5.38 -6.98
C LEU A 150 -11.91 6.89 -6.90
N PHE A 151 -10.93 7.65 -6.44
CA PHE A 151 -10.96 9.10 -6.41
C PHE A 151 -10.08 9.63 -7.53
N VAL A 152 -10.58 10.59 -8.31
CA VAL A 152 -9.84 11.19 -9.44
C VAL A 152 -9.87 12.71 -9.35
N VAL A 153 -8.72 13.32 -9.61
CA VAL A 153 -8.58 14.75 -9.85
C VAL A 153 -8.52 14.95 -11.35
N LEU A 154 -9.47 15.67 -11.89
CA LEU A 154 -9.56 15.96 -13.32
C LEU A 154 -8.88 17.28 -13.69
N ARG A 155 -8.50 17.42 -14.96
CA ARG A 155 -8.04 18.70 -15.49
C ARG A 155 -9.14 19.75 -15.39
N ALA A 156 -8.71 21.01 -15.27
CA ALA A 156 -9.62 22.14 -15.19
C ALA A 156 -10.60 22.17 -16.36
N GLY A 157 -11.86 22.43 -16.06
CA GLY A 157 -12.94 22.49 -17.06
C GLY A 157 -13.60 21.13 -17.37
N LEU A 158 -13.08 20.04 -16.81
CA LEU A 158 -13.69 18.72 -16.98
C LEU A 158 -14.55 18.33 -15.77
N THR A 159 -15.60 17.59 -16.03
CA THR A 159 -16.47 16.98 -15.01
C THR A 159 -16.58 15.48 -15.24
N LEU A 160 -16.72 14.75 -14.14
CA LEU A 160 -16.86 13.29 -14.18
C LEU A 160 -18.28 12.90 -14.61
N ASP A 161 -18.50 12.85 -15.90
CA ASP A 161 -19.76 12.38 -16.50
C ASP A 161 -19.75 10.85 -16.75
N ALA A 162 -20.86 10.33 -17.28
CA ALA A 162 -21.01 8.91 -17.58
C ALA A 162 -20.01 8.42 -18.65
N ALA A 163 -19.69 9.27 -19.63
CA ALA A 163 -18.75 8.93 -20.70
C ALA A 163 -17.33 8.77 -20.14
N LEU A 164 -16.87 9.71 -19.31
CA LEU A 164 -15.56 9.65 -18.70
C LEU A 164 -15.44 8.49 -17.69
N LYS A 165 -16.50 8.20 -16.91
CA LYS A 165 -16.55 6.99 -16.07
C LYS A 165 -16.37 5.71 -16.86
N SER A 166 -17.02 5.63 -18.04
CA SER A 166 -16.89 4.49 -18.94
C SER A 166 -15.47 4.37 -19.49
N THR A 167 -14.83 5.50 -19.86
CA THR A 167 -13.45 5.55 -20.32
C THR A 167 -12.47 5.06 -19.25
N LEU A 168 -12.62 5.55 -18.00
CA LEU A 168 -11.83 5.10 -16.86
C LEU A 168 -11.96 3.60 -16.61
N ASN A 169 -13.19 3.10 -16.57
CA ASN A 169 -13.46 1.67 -16.38
C ASN A 169 -12.86 0.81 -17.50
N ASN A 170 -12.94 1.27 -18.76
CA ASN A 170 -12.35 0.58 -19.89
C ASN A 170 -10.81 0.58 -19.84
N ALA A 171 -10.18 1.67 -19.41
CA ALA A 171 -8.75 1.74 -19.21
C ALA A 171 -8.29 0.71 -18.17
N ILE A 172 -8.95 0.67 -17.01
CA ILE A 172 -8.68 -0.32 -15.95
C ILE A 172 -8.91 -1.74 -16.46
N LYS A 173 -10.04 -1.99 -17.13
CA LYS A 173 -10.38 -3.32 -17.67
C LYS A 173 -9.33 -3.81 -18.66
N THR A 174 -8.84 -2.94 -19.55
CA THR A 174 -7.90 -3.29 -20.61
C THR A 174 -6.49 -3.47 -20.08
N ALA A 175 -6.03 -2.58 -19.20
CA ALA A 175 -4.68 -2.62 -18.67
C ALA A 175 -4.49 -3.71 -17.59
N LEU A 176 -5.53 -4.03 -16.84
CA LEU A 176 -5.45 -4.92 -15.69
C LEU A 176 -6.43 -6.09 -15.79
N SER A 177 -7.67 -5.89 -15.36
CA SER A 177 -8.74 -6.92 -15.40
C SER A 177 -10.09 -6.29 -15.08
N PRO A 178 -11.21 -6.84 -15.60
CA PRO A 178 -12.56 -6.43 -15.18
C PRO A 178 -12.81 -6.50 -13.67
N ARG A 179 -12.07 -7.35 -12.96
CA ARG A 179 -12.20 -7.52 -11.50
C ARG A 179 -11.75 -6.29 -10.70
N PHE A 180 -10.89 -5.45 -11.28
CA PHE A 180 -10.38 -4.23 -10.65
C PHE A 180 -11.16 -2.97 -11.01
N ILE A 181 -12.27 -3.11 -11.71
CA ILE A 181 -13.20 -1.99 -11.92
C ILE A 181 -13.72 -1.52 -10.56
N PRO A 182 -13.58 -0.22 -10.22
CA PRO A 182 -14.05 0.31 -8.95
C PRO A 182 -15.57 0.23 -8.81
N ASN A 183 -16.06 0.06 -7.59
CA ASN A 183 -17.50 0.08 -7.31
C ASN A 183 -18.09 1.47 -7.58
N GLU A 184 -17.33 2.53 -7.31
CA GLU A 184 -17.73 3.91 -7.54
C GLU A 184 -16.51 4.77 -7.88
N ILE A 185 -16.70 5.78 -8.75
CA ILE A 185 -15.67 6.76 -9.10
C ILE A 185 -16.15 8.13 -8.66
N PHE A 186 -15.32 8.83 -7.90
CA PHE A 186 -15.57 10.17 -7.38
C PHE A 186 -14.59 11.18 -7.96
N GLN A 187 -15.10 12.30 -8.44
CA GLN A 187 -14.26 13.47 -8.71
C GLN A 187 -14.01 14.20 -7.40
N VAL A 188 -12.74 14.50 -7.12
CA VAL A 188 -12.30 15.24 -5.94
C VAL A 188 -11.43 16.42 -6.36
N ALA A 189 -11.35 17.41 -5.49
CA ALA A 189 -10.48 18.57 -5.73
C ALA A 189 -9.00 18.19 -5.59
N GLU A 190 -8.68 17.35 -4.60
CA GLU A 190 -7.31 16.94 -4.28
C GLU A 190 -7.26 15.54 -3.68
N ILE A 191 -6.14 14.85 -3.92
CA ILE A 191 -5.79 13.61 -3.24
C ILE A 191 -4.98 13.95 -1.98
N PRO A 192 -5.35 13.39 -0.80
CA PRO A 192 -4.61 13.62 0.44
C PRO A 192 -3.16 13.14 0.34
N ARG A 193 -2.21 14.01 0.67
CA ARG A 193 -0.78 13.74 0.58
C ARG A 193 -0.03 14.13 1.84
N THR A 194 1.02 13.37 2.15
CA THR A 194 2.01 13.77 3.16
C THR A 194 2.83 14.97 2.66
N LEU A 195 3.55 15.65 3.56
CA LEU A 195 4.53 16.68 3.21
C LEU A 195 5.59 16.20 2.20
N SER A 196 5.91 14.90 2.21
CA SER A 196 6.81 14.27 1.23
C SER A 196 6.13 13.86 -0.09
N GLY A 197 4.85 14.21 -0.29
CA GLY A 197 4.11 13.95 -1.53
C GLY A 197 3.49 12.56 -1.67
N LYS A 198 3.58 11.69 -0.67
CA LYS A 198 3.00 10.33 -0.71
C LYS A 198 1.48 10.39 -0.53
N LYS A 199 0.73 9.64 -1.35
CA LYS A 199 -0.72 9.47 -1.22
C LYS A 199 -1.07 8.79 0.12
N GLN A 200 -2.17 9.23 0.73
CA GLN A 200 -2.59 8.72 2.05
C GLN A 200 -3.73 7.69 1.93
N GLU A 201 -3.50 6.59 1.21
CA GLU A 201 -4.50 5.53 1.01
C GLU A 201 -4.94 4.91 2.33
N LEU A 202 -3.97 4.48 3.17
CA LEU A 202 -4.26 3.79 4.42
C LEU A 202 -5.04 4.64 5.44
N PRO A 203 -4.72 5.92 5.67
CA PRO A 203 -5.54 6.81 6.48
C PRO A 203 -6.98 6.92 5.97
N ILE A 204 -7.18 7.09 4.67
CA ILE A 204 -8.52 7.19 4.09
C ILE A 204 -9.27 5.85 4.17
N LYS A 205 -8.60 4.71 3.92
CA LYS A 205 -9.17 3.37 4.14
C LYS A 205 -9.70 3.23 5.58
N LYS A 206 -8.89 3.54 6.58
CA LYS A 206 -9.26 3.47 8.00
C LYS A 206 -10.42 4.41 8.36
N LEU A 207 -10.41 5.64 7.82
CA LEU A 207 -11.49 6.60 7.99
C LEU A 207 -12.82 6.06 7.44
N MET A 208 -12.81 5.49 6.24
CA MET A 208 -13.99 4.90 5.61
C MET A 208 -14.48 3.62 6.31
N LEU A 209 -13.62 2.94 7.06
CA LEU A 209 -13.96 1.82 7.94
C LEU A 209 -14.47 2.29 9.33
N GLY A 210 -14.65 3.60 9.55
CA GLY A 210 -15.24 4.16 10.76
C GLY A 210 -14.27 4.54 11.86
N GLN A 211 -12.96 4.52 11.60
CA GLN A 211 -12.00 5.01 12.58
C GLN A 211 -12.04 6.55 12.68
N PRO A 212 -11.92 7.13 13.87
CA PRO A 212 -11.92 8.59 14.04
C PRO A 212 -10.73 9.25 13.31
N LEU A 213 -10.97 10.41 12.70
CA LEU A 213 -9.96 11.15 11.93
C LEU A 213 -8.68 11.40 12.73
N GLU A 214 -8.81 11.77 14.00
CA GLU A 214 -7.70 12.12 14.90
C GLU A 214 -6.77 10.94 15.21
N LYS A 215 -7.29 9.70 15.04
CA LYS A 215 -6.51 8.48 15.23
C LYS A 215 -5.79 8.01 13.98
N VAL A 216 -6.26 8.42 12.80
CA VAL A 216 -5.76 7.90 11.52
C VAL A 216 -4.93 8.90 10.73
N VAL A 217 -5.08 10.21 11.02
CA VAL A 217 -4.39 11.28 10.29
C VAL A 217 -3.72 12.24 11.26
N ASN A 218 -2.44 12.55 11.00
CA ASN A 218 -1.78 13.71 11.58
C ASN A 218 -1.80 14.84 10.55
N LYS A 219 -2.65 15.86 10.78
CA LYS A 219 -2.82 17.00 9.87
C LYS A 219 -1.54 17.82 9.69
N ASP A 220 -0.67 17.89 10.71
CA ASP A 220 0.59 18.62 10.64
C ASP A 220 1.62 17.95 9.73
N ALA A 221 1.44 16.67 9.43
CA ALA A 221 2.28 15.92 8.51
C ALA A 221 1.76 15.90 7.07
N MET A 222 0.68 16.66 6.77
CA MET A 222 0.04 16.73 5.47
C MET A 222 0.40 17.98 4.69
N ALA A 223 0.52 17.84 3.37
CA ALA A 223 0.68 18.96 2.44
C ALA A 223 -0.64 19.73 2.23
N ASN A 224 -1.79 19.02 2.29
CA ASN A 224 -3.10 19.55 1.94
C ASN A 224 -4.21 19.08 2.90
N PRO A 225 -4.13 19.39 4.20
CA PRO A 225 -5.07 18.86 5.21
C PRO A 225 -6.52 19.30 4.99
N ALA A 226 -6.77 20.41 4.31
CA ALA A 226 -8.11 20.92 4.04
C ALA A 226 -8.95 19.97 3.15
N CYS A 227 -8.32 19.17 2.31
CA CYS A 227 -9.04 18.21 1.47
C CYS A 227 -9.74 17.09 2.26
N LEU A 228 -9.33 16.86 3.50
CA LEU A 228 -9.87 15.78 4.35
C LEU A 228 -11.36 15.93 4.66
N ASP A 229 -11.88 17.15 4.72
CA ASP A 229 -13.28 17.39 5.07
C ASP A 229 -14.23 16.67 4.10
N TRP A 230 -13.89 16.66 2.82
CA TRP A 230 -14.66 15.94 1.80
C TRP A 230 -14.67 14.42 2.05
N TYR A 231 -13.51 13.85 2.41
CA TYR A 231 -13.38 12.40 2.69
C TYR A 231 -14.09 12.01 3.99
N VAL A 232 -14.09 12.88 5.01
CA VAL A 232 -14.85 12.68 6.25
C VAL A 232 -16.34 12.62 5.96
N ASP A 233 -16.87 13.52 5.13
CA ASP A 233 -18.28 13.53 4.77
C ASP A 233 -18.66 12.31 3.91
N LEU A 234 -17.76 11.86 3.01
CA LEU A 234 -17.97 10.62 2.27
C LEU A 234 -18.01 9.42 3.22
N ALA A 235 -17.06 9.32 4.16
CA ALA A 235 -16.99 8.23 5.11
C ALA A 235 -18.27 8.12 5.95
N LYS A 236 -18.78 9.24 6.47
CA LYS A 236 -20.06 9.29 7.21
C LYS A 236 -21.22 8.77 6.36
N ARG A 237 -21.32 9.22 5.11
CA ARG A 237 -22.37 8.76 4.17
C ARG A 237 -22.26 7.28 3.84
N HIS A 238 -21.03 6.77 3.69
CA HIS A 238 -20.77 5.36 3.42
C HIS A 238 -21.18 4.47 4.59
N LEU A 239 -20.78 4.85 5.80
CA LEU A 239 -21.13 4.13 7.03
C LEU A 239 -22.64 4.11 7.27
N ALA A 240 -23.34 5.23 7.04
CA ALA A 240 -24.79 5.31 7.19
C ALA A 240 -25.56 4.41 6.20
N LYS A 241 -24.98 4.12 5.01
CA LYS A 241 -25.58 3.18 4.03
C LYS A 241 -25.28 1.71 4.37
N SER A 242 -24.27 1.48 5.21
CA SER A 242 -23.77 0.14 5.52
C SER A 242 -24.28 -0.40 6.86
N ALA A 243 -24.92 0.46 7.66
CA ALA A 243 -25.60 0.13 8.92
C ALA A 243 -27.04 -0.31 8.64
#